data_9c45a4434c1e12355ab5b99a2520da49
#
_entry.id   9c45a4434c1e12355ab5b99a2520da49
#
_cell.length_a   1.000
_cell.length_b   1.000
_cell.length_c   1.000
_cell.angle_alpha   90.00
_cell.angle_beta   90.00
_cell.angle_gamma   90.00
#
_symmetry.space_group_name_H-M   'P 1'
#
loop_
_entity.id
_entity.type
_entity.pdbx_description
1 polymer ?
#
loop_
_entity_poly.entity_id
_entity_poly.type
_entity_poly.pdbx_seq_one_letter_code
_entity_poly.pdbx_strand_id
1 'polypeptide(L)'
;GIGFLDHMIHALAKHSGWSLIVECIGDLHIDDHHTTEDCGIALGQAFKEALGAVRGVKRFGSGFAPLDEALSRAVVDLSNRPYAVVELGLQREKVGDLSCEMIPHFLESFAEASRITLHVDCLRGKNDHHRSESAFKALAVAIREATSPNGTNDVPSTKGVLM
;
A
#
# COMPACT_ATOMS: atom_id res chain seq x y z
N GLY A 1 -13.54 12.75 -0.68
CA GLY A 1 -13.37 14.16 -0.42
C GLY A 1 -12.10 14.53 0.35
N ILE A 2 -11.13 13.60 0.51
CA ILE A 2 -9.83 13.88 1.15
C ILE A 2 -8.77 13.93 0.04
N GLY A 3 -8.47 15.15 -0.43
CA GLY A 3 -7.64 15.34 -1.63
C GLY A 3 -6.25 14.72 -1.56
N PHE A 4 -5.61 14.71 -0.38
CA PHE A 4 -4.30 14.08 -0.24
C PHE A 4 -4.38 12.54 -0.29
N LEU A 5 -5.44 11.93 0.25
CA LEU A 5 -5.70 10.50 0.12
C LEU A 5 -5.92 10.12 -1.35
N ASP A 6 -6.74 10.89 -2.07
CA ASP A 6 -6.98 10.68 -3.51
C ASP A 6 -5.65 10.69 -4.28
N HIS A 7 -4.76 11.64 -3.95
CA HIS A 7 -3.43 11.74 -4.55
C HIS A 7 -2.56 10.52 -4.24
N MET A 8 -2.58 10.02 -3.00
CA MET A 8 -1.81 8.83 -2.60
C MET A 8 -2.31 7.56 -3.30
N ILE A 9 -3.62 7.36 -3.36
CA ILE A 9 -4.23 6.21 -4.06
C ILE A 9 -3.93 6.30 -5.57
N HIS A 10 -3.98 7.49 -6.16
CA HIS A 10 -3.60 7.69 -7.57
C HIS A 10 -2.13 7.37 -7.82
N ALA A 11 -1.22 7.81 -6.94
CA ALA A 11 0.21 7.47 -7.04
C ALA A 11 0.44 5.95 -6.94
N LEU A 12 -0.24 5.29 -5.99
CA LEU A 12 -0.20 3.83 -5.86
C LEU A 12 -0.66 3.13 -7.15
N ALA A 13 -1.83 3.47 -7.67
CA ALA A 13 -2.37 2.87 -8.88
C ALA A 13 -1.47 3.11 -10.10
N LYS A 14 -1.00 4.34 -10.28
CA LYS A 14 -0.14 4.73 -11.41
C LYS A 14 1.17 3.94 -11.45
N HIS A 15 1.85 3.82 -10.33
CA HIS A 15 3.18 3.21 -10.26
C HIS A 15 3.14 1.67 -10.14
N SER A 16 2.04 1.11 -9.63
CA SER A 16 1.79 -0.34 -9.68
C SER A 16 1.32 -0.83 -11.06
N GLY A 17 0.82 0.08 -11.91
CA GLY A 17 0.25 -0.25 -13.21
C GLY A 17 -1.20 -0.73 -13.12
N TRP A 18 -1.91 -0.39 -12.06
CA TRP A 18 -3.31 -0.78 -11.88
C TRP A 18 -4.26 0.10 -12.68
N SER A 19 -5.35 -0.49 -13.16
CA SER A 19 -6.57 0.23 -13.54
C SER A 19 -7.49 0.21 -12.32
N LEU A 20 -7.72 1.38 -11.72
CA LEU A 20 -8.41 1.52 -10.44
C LEU A 20 -9.50 2.58 -10.52
N ILE A 21 -10.68 2.25 -10.02
CA ILE A 21 -11.76 3.19 -9.74
C ILE A 21 -12.10 3.06 -8.26
N VAL A 22 -12.06 4.17 -7.54
CA VAL A 22 -12.44 4.25 -6.13
C VAL A 22 -13.49 5.34 -5.97
N GLU A 23 -14.62 5.00 -5.39
CA GLU A 23 -15.66 5.92 -5.00
C GLU A 23 -16.00 5.72 -3.52
N CYS A 24 -15.91 6.78 -2.73
CA CYS A 24 -16.25 6.75 -1.32
C CYS A 24 -17.00 8.02 -0.92
N ILE A 25 -18.12 7.83 -0.24
CA ILE A 25 -18.87 8.90 0.43
C ILE A 25 -18.83 8.57 1.92
N GLY A 26 -17.95 9.26 2.65
CA GLY A 26 -17.73 9.03 4.07
C GLY A 26 -18.33 10.14 4.95
N ASP A 27 -18.26 9.90 6.25
CA ASP A 27 -18.76 10.77 7.31
C ASP A 27 -17.72 11.82 7.76
N LEU A 28 -17.13 12.54 6.79
CA LEU A 28 -16.09 13.55 7.02
C LEU A 28 -16.46 14.67 7.99
N HIS A 29 -17.75 14.77 8.37
CA HIS A 29 -18.20 15.67 9.42
C HIS A 29 -17.79 15.19 10.84
N ILE A 30 -17.40 13.91 10.98
CA ILE A 30 -16.80 13.35 12.20
C ILE A 30 -15.30 13.64 12.17
N ASP A 31 -14.58 12.97 11.26
CA ASP A 31 -13.17 13.16 10.95
C ASP A 31 -12.79 12.41 9.65
N ASP A 32 -11.51 12.22 9.39
CA ASP A 32 -11.00 11.52 8.23
C ASP A 32 -10.72 10.01 8.48
N HIS A 33 -10.95 9.51 9.71
CA HIS A 33 -10.59 8.15 10.12
C HIS A 33 -11.36 7.09 9.33
N HIS A 34 -12.69 7.05 9.50
CA HIS A 34 -13.53 6.01 8.88
C HIS A 34 -13.35 5.96 7.36
N THR A 35 -13.36 7.13 6.72
CA THR A 35 -13.21 7.22 5.26
C THR A 35 -11.87 6.67 4.79
N THR A 36 -10.79 6.99 5.50
CA THR A 36 -9.45 6.54 5.14
C THR A 36 -9.27 5.03 5.36
N GLU A 37 -9.73 4.53 6.50
CA GLU A 37 -9.71 3.10 6.85
C GLU A 37 -10.52 2.27 5.86
N ASP A 38 -11.77 2.66 5.60
CA ASP A 38 -12.67 1.93 4.69
C ASP A 38 -12.14 1.90 3.25
N CYS A 39 -11.53 2.99 2.78
CA CYS A 39 -10.82 3.00 1.49
C CYS A 39 -9.66 1.99 1.47
N GLY A 40 -8.88 1.90 2.54
CA GLY A 40 -7.78 0.93 2.69
C GLY A 40 -8.30 -0.51 2.67
N ILE A 41 -9.35 -0.80 3.44
CA ILE A 41 -9.99 -2.11 3.50
C ILE A 41 -10.56 -2.50 2.14
N ALA A 42 -11.36 -1.63 1.53
CA ALA A 42 -12.00 -1.91 0.23
C ALA A 42 -10.96 -2.16 -0.87
N LEU A 43 -9.90 -1.34 -0.91
CA LEU A 43 -8.80 -1.52 -1.85
C LEU A 43 -8.05 -2.83 -1.61
N GLY A 44 -7.81 -3.20 -0.36
CA GLY A 44 -7.17 -4.47 0.02
C GLY A 44 -7.99 -5.68 -0.39
N GLN A 45 -9.31 -5.63 -0.19
CA GLN A 45 -10.23 -6.68 -0.62
C GLN A 45 -10.25 -6.83 -2.15
N ALA A 46 -10.38 -5.71 -2.87
CA ALA A 46 -10.35 -5.70 -4.33
C ALA A 46 -9.02 -6.25 -4.89
N PHE A 47 -7.89 -5.87 -4.28
CA PHE A 47 -6.57 -6.41 -4.64
C PHE A 47 -6.51 -7.92 -4.44
N LYS A 48 -6.97 -8.43 -3.28
CA LYS A 48 -7.01 -9.85 -2.98
C LYS A 48 -7.87 -10.63 -3.98
N GLU A 49 -9.04 -10.10 -4.31
CA GLU A 49 -9.94 -10.70 -5.29
C GLU A 49 -9.32 -10.74 -6.70
N ALA A 50 -8.71 -9.63 -7.12
CA ALA A 50 -8.03 -9.52 -8.42
C ALA A 50 -6.82 -10.45 -8.52
N LEU A 51 -6.08 -10.64 -7.42
CA LEU A 51 -4.93 -11.53 -7.35
C LEU A 51 -5.36 -13.02 -7.43
N GLY A 52 -6.52 -13.35 -6.87
CA GLY A 52 -7.04 -14.71 -6.82
C GLY A 52 -6.08 -15.69 -6.14
N ALA A 53 -5.91 -16.86 -6.74
CA ALA A 53 -4.91 -17.83 -6.25
C ALA A 53 -3.50 -17.32 -6.56
N VAL A 54 -2.64 -17.24 -5.54
CA VAL A 54 -1.24 -16.79 -5.70
C VAL A 54 -0.44 -17.92 -6.38
N ARG A 55 -0.44 -17.90 -7.70
CA ARG A 55 0.24 -18.88 -8.58
C ARG A 55 0.90 -18.18 -9.75
N GLY A 56 2.03 -18.71 -10.18
CA GLY A 56 2.72 -18.19 -11.35
C GLY A 56 3.27 -16.77 -11.23
N VAL A 57 3.34 -16.24 -10.01
CA VAL A 57 3.86 -14.91 -9.69
C VAL A 57 5.10 -14.99 -8.83
N LYS A 58 5.87 -13.90 -8.77
CA LYS A 58 7.11 -13.86 -7.96
C LYS A 58 6.86 -14.02 -6.47
N ARG A 59 5.70 -13.59 -5.96
CA ARG A 59 5.30 -13.57 -4.54
C ARG A 59 5.98 -12.50 -3.71
N PHE A 60 7.31 -12.38 -3.79
CA PHE A 60 8.07 -11.34 -3.08
C PHE A 60 8.33 -10.17 -4.02
N GLY A 61 8.22 -8.98 -3.50
CA GLY A 61 8.60 -7.77 -4.22
C GLY A 61 9.19 -6.74 -3.29
N SER A 62 10.13 -5.98 -3.82
CA SER A 62 10.74 -4.86 -3.14
C SER A 62 10.73 -3.62 -4.02
N GLY A 63 10.55 -2.47 -3.41
CA GLY A 63 10.53 -1.19 -4.11
C GLY A 63 11.25 -0.11 -3.33
N PHE A 64 12.02 0.70 -4.04
CA PHE A 64 12.56 1.96 -3.54
C PHE A 64 12.02 3.08 -4.42
N ALA A 65 11.60 4.16 -3.82
CA ALA A 65 11.17 5.33 -4.57
C ALA A 65 11.63 6.62 -3.87
N PRO A 66 12.29 7.52 -4.60
CA PRO A 66 12.60 8.86 -4.11
C PRO A 66 11.47 9.83 -4.43
N LEU A 67 11.40 10.89 -3.66
CA LEU A 67 10.75 12.15 -4.02
C LEU A 67 11.60 13.27 -3.40
N ASP A 68 12.32 14.00 -4.24
CA ASP A 68 13.31 15.00 -3.87
C ASP A 68 14.24 14.47 -2.74
N GLU A 69 14.16 15.02 -1.53
CA GLU A 69 14.99 14.64 -0.38
C GLU A 69 14.50 13.38 0.37
N ALA A 70 13.27 12.93 0.07
CA ALA A 70 12.72 11.73 0.69
C ALA A 70 13.07 10.47 -0.10
N LEU A 71 13.31 9.39 0.62
CA LEU A 71 13.54 8.07 0.05
C LEU A 71 12.83 7.03 0.92
N SER A 72 11.96 6.25 0.32
CA SER A 72 11.27 5.15 1.00
C SER A 72 11.58 3.80 0.38
N ARG A 73 11.42 2.77 1.20
CA ARG A 73 11.52 1.36 0.83
C ARG A 73 10.20 0.66 1.19
N ALA A 74 9.74 -0.24 0.34
CA ALA A 74 8.67 -1.17 0.65
C ALA A 74 9.08 -2.60 0.29
N VAL A 75 8.63 -3.58 1.10
CA VAL A 75 8.80 -5.01 0.84
C VAL A 75 7.46 -5.71 1.07
N VAL A 76 7.08 -6.55 0.12
CA VAL A 76 5.79 -7.26 0.10
C VAL A 76 6.03 -8.76 -0.01
N ASP A 77 5.29 -9.54 0.79
CA ASP A 77 5.09 -10.98 0.62
C ASP A 77 3.60 -11.27 0.43
N LEU A 78 3.22 -11.82 -0.71
CA LEU A 78 1.86 -12.30 -1.00
C LEU A 78 1.58 -13.59 -0.23
N SER A 79 1.70 -13.53 1.09
CA SER A 79 1.83 -14.69 1.98
C SER A 79 0.49 -15.32 2.40
N ASN A 80 -0.63 -14.63 2.18
CA ASN A 80 -1.94 -14.89 2.79
C ASN A 80 -1.94 -14.82 4.34
N ARG A 81 -0.91 -14.22 4.94
CA ARG A 81 -0.77 -13.91 6.36
C ARG A 81 -0.65 -12.41 6.52
N PRO A 82 -1.72 -11.73 6.97
CA PRO A 82 -1.70 -10.27 7.10
C PRO A 82 -0.74 -9.86 8.23
N TYR A 83 0.15 -8.94 7.91
CA TYR A 83 1.01 -8.27 8.85
C TYR A 83 1.55 -6.98 8.24
N ALA A 84 1.58 -5.91 8.97
CA ALA A 84 2.14 -4.65 8.51
C ALA A 84 3.12 -4.05 9.52
N VAL A 85 4.21 -3.49 9.00
CA VAL A 85 5.12 -2.60 9.73
C VAL A 85 5.29 -1.36 8.88
N VAL A 86 4.85 -0.21 9.37
CA VAL A 86 4.86 1.05 8.63
C VAL A 86 5.54 2.15 9.44
N GLU A 87 6.75 2.52 9.05
CA GLU A 87 7.62 3.47 9.75
C GLU A 87 7.92 4.67 8.85
N LEU A 88 7.02 5.66 8.82
CA LEU A 88 7.17 6.83 7.96
C LEU A 88 7.85 8.01 8.64
N GLY A 89 7.82 8.07 9.97
CA GLY A 89 8.44 9.14 10.77
C GLY A 89 7.81 10.52 10.51
N LEU A 90 6.49 10.58 10.27
CA LEU A 90 5.75 11.81 10.03
C LEU A 90 5.75 12.69 11.29
N GLN A 91 5.82 14.00 11.09
CA GLN A 91 5.99 14.99 12.17
C GLN A 91 4.80 15.96 12.28
N ARG A 92 4.09 16.19 11.19
CA ARG A 92 2.96 17.11 11.13
C ARG A 92 1.70 16.42 11.64
N GLU A 93 0.73 17.21 12.03
CA GLU A 93 -0.60 16.73 12.39
C GLU A 93 -1.36 16.24 11.12
N LYS A 94 -1.30 17.04 10.06
CA LYS A 94 -1.98 16.77 8.78
C LYS A 94 -1.14 17.12 7.57
N VAL A 95 -1.43 16.45 6.46
CA VAL A 95 -1.03 16.86 5.11
C VAL A 95 -2.31 17.08 4.29
N GLY A 96 -2.59 18.32 3.91
CA GLY A 96 -3.91 18.69 3.42
C GLY A 96 -4.98 18.43 4.48
N ASP A 97 -6.05 17.75 4.12
CA ASP A 97 -7.14 17.37 5.03
C ASP A 97 -6.96 15.95 5.62
N LEU A 98 -5.87 15.26 5.31
CA LEU A 98 -5.56 13.92 5.81
C LEU A 98 -4.67 14.00 7.06
N SER A 99 -5.11 13.41 8.15
CA SER A 99 -4.32 13.26 9.39
C SER A 99 -3.11 12.35 9.14
N CYS A 100 -1.94 12.76 9.63
CA CYS A 100 -0.71 11.99 9.42
C CYS A 100 -0.76 10.60 10.03
N GLU A 101 -1.48 10.40 11.12
CA GLU A 101 -1.72 9.09 11.73
C GLU A 101 -2.53 8.14 10.82
N MET A 102 -3.38 8.69 9.95
CA MET A 102 -4.20 7.90 9.03
C MET A 102 -3.41 7.38 7.81
N ILE A 103 -2.24 7.92 7.55
CA ILE A 103 -1.41 7.47 6.42
C ILE A 103 -0.84 6.07 6.65
N PRO A 104 -0.14 5.78 7.78
CA PRO A 104 0.23 4.41 8.10
C PRO A 104 -0.99 3.50 8.31
N HIS A 105 -2.05 4.00 8.96
CA HIS A 105 -3.26 3.23 9.20
C HIS A 105 -3.94 2.74 7.89
N PHE A 106 -3.97 3.58 6.84
CA PHE A 106 -4.43 3.15 5.52
C PHE A 106 -3.61 1.96 4.97
N LEU A 107 -2.28 2.02 5.10
CA LEU A 107 -1.39 0.97 4.62
C LEU A 107 -1.54 -0.33 5.42
N GLU A 108 -1.77 -0.22 6.72
CA GLU A 108 -2.04 -1.34 7.62
C GLU A 108 -3.38 -2.00 7.27
N SER A 109 -4.45 -1.20 7.11
CA SER A 109 -5.78 -1.66 6.71
C SER A 109 -5.77 -2.34 5.34
N PHE A 110 -5.02 -1.77 4.38
CA PHE A 110 -4.79 -2.38 3.08
C PHE A 110 -4.09 -3.75 3.20
N ALA A 111 -3.01 -3.84 3.98
CA ALA A 111 -2.26 -5.07 4.17
C ALA A 111 -3.09 -6.17 4.84
N GLU A 112 -3.88 -5.80 5.86
CA GLU A 112 -4.79 -6.71 6.57
C GLU A 112 -5.85 -7.28 5.62
N ALA A 113 -6.56 -6.40 4.90
CA ALA A 113 -7.65 -6.79 4.01
C ALA A 113 -7.15 -7.57 2.77
N SER A 114 -5.98 -7.24 2.24
CA SER A 114 -5.34 -7.95 1.14
C SER A 114 -4.64 -9.24 1.56
N ARG A 115 -4.48 -9.47 2.88
CA ARG A 115 -3.81 -10.62 3.48
C ARG A 115 -2.34 -10.77 3.05
N ILE A 116 -1.65 -9.66 2.93
CA ILE A 116 -0.22 -9.63 2.63
C ILE A 116 0.62 -9.31 3.87
N THR A 117 1.89 -9.69 3.84
CA THR A 117 2.87 -9.12 4.76
C THR A 117 3.50 -7.91 4.09
N LEU A 118 3.48 -6.77 4.77
CA LEU A 118 3.95 -5.47 4.26
C LEU A 118 4.93 -4.83 5.23
N HIS A 119 6.07 -4.38 4.73
CA HIS A 119 6.99 -3.50 5.43
C HIS A 119 7.21 -2.24 4.60
N VAL A 120 7.04 -1.06 5.21
CA VAL A 120 7.27 0.24 4.56
C VAL A 120 8.07 1.13 5.50
N ASP A 121 9.20 1.59 5.03
CA ASP A 121 10.08 2.51 5.78
C ASP A 121 10.35 3.77 4.96
N CYS A 122 10.20 4.94 5.56
CA CYS A 122 10.80 6.15 5.04
C CYS A 122 12.22 6.27 5.60
N LEU A 123 13.21 5.93 4.78
CA LEU A 123 14.61 5.86 5.18
C LEU A 123 15.20 7.25 5.46
N ARG A 124 14.69 8.27 4.78
CA ARG A 124 15.05 9.69 4.96
C ARG A 124 14.00 10.59 4.34
N GLY A 125 13.91 11.81 4.80
CA GLY A 125 13.01 12.85 4.30
C GLY A 125 12.80 13.92 5.36
N LYS A 126 12.36 15.09 4.96
CA LYS A 126 12.07 16.23 5.86
C LYS A 126 10.62 16.70 5.71
N ASN A 127 10.06 16.58 4.53
CA ASN A 127 8.70 16.99 4.22
C ASN A 127 7.76 15.79 4.27
N ASP A 128 6.70 15.86 5.07
CA ASP A 128 5.80 14.72 5.30
C ASP A 128 4.97 14.34 4.06
N HIS A 129 4.68 15.29 3.17
CA HIS A 129 4.12 14.99 1.84
C HIS A 129 5.09 14.10 1.05
N HIS A 130 6.39 14.49 0.98
CA HIS A 130 7.39 13.73 0.27
C HIS A 130 7.65 12.35 0.90
N ARG A 131 7.66 12.26 2.24
CA ARG A 131 7.76 10.98 2.96
C ARG A 131 6.62 10.04 2.59
N SER A 132 5.40 10.54 2.64
CA SER A 132 4.19 9.78 2.35
C SER A 132 4.15 9.34 0.87
N GLU A 133 4.33 10.27 -0.06
CA GLU A 133 4.26 9.95 -1.49
C GLU A 133 5.37 9.00 -1.92
N SER A 134 6.60 9.16 -1.42
CA SER A 134 7.69 8.22 -1.70
C SER A 134 7.38 6.81 -1.17
N ALA A 135 6.70 6.70 -0.02
CA ALA A 135 6.26 5.43 0.55
C ALA A 135 5.23 4.73 -0.32
N PHE A 136 4.19 5.44 -0.78
CA PHE A 136 3.18 4.89 -1.69
C PHE A 136 3.76 4.48 -3.04
N LYS A 137 4.71 5.24 -3.57
CA LYS A 137 5.45 4.88 -4.80
C LYS A 137 6.31 3.62 -4.59
N ALA A 138 7.01 3.53 -3.46
CA ALA A 138 7.81 2.36 -3.12
C ALA A 138 6.93 1.10 -3.00
N LEU A 139 5.78 1.20 -2.32
CA LEU A 139 4.78 0.13 -2.24
C LEU A 139 4.28 -0.28 -3.63
N ALA A 140 3.95 0.68 -4.47
CA ALA A 140 3.51 0.41 -5.83
C ALA A 140 4.52 -0.41 -6.64
N VAL A 141 5.81 -0.04 -6.56
CA VAL A 141 6.90 -0.77 -7.21
C VAL A 141 7.04 -2.18 -6.64
N ALA A 142 6.98 -2.33 -5.31
CA ALA A 142 7.06 -3.63 -4.64
C ALA A 142 5.90 -4.56 -5.04
N ILE A 143 4.67 -4.05 -5.06
CA ILE A 143 3.50 -4.83 -5.48
C ILE A 143 3.61 -5.25 -6.96
N ARG A 144 3.99 -4.33 -7.84
CA ARG A 144 4.20 -4.64 -9.27
C ARG A 144 5.23 -5.75 -9.45
N GLU A 145 6.30 -5.75 -8.67
CA GLU A 145 7.28 -6.82 -8.70
C GLU A 145 6.70 -8.13 -8.16
N ALA A 146 6.07 -8.12 -6.99
CA ALA A 146 5.51 -9.32 -6.35
C ALA A 146 4.47 -10.03 -7.22
N THR A 147 3.65 -9.25 -7.96
CA THR A 147 2.60 -9.76 -8.85
C THR A 147 3.10 -10.12 -10.26
N SER A 148 4.35 -9.81 -10.59
CA SER A 148 4.93 -10.13 -11.91
C SER A 148 4.99 -11.63 -12.12
N PRO A 149 4.76 -12.14 -13.36
CA PRO A 149 4.90 -13.54 -13.69
C PRO A 149 6.30 -14.07 -13.38
N ASN A 150 6.40 -15.31 -12.88
CA ASN A 150 7.66 -15.99 -12.59
C ASN A 150 8.03 -17.06 -13.64
N GLY A 151 7.23 -17.19 -14.71
CA GLY A 151 7.46 -18.16 -15.79
C GLY A 151 6.96 -19.58 -15.49
N THR A 152 6.36 -19.81 -14.32
CA THR A 152 5.76 -21.11 -13.96
C THR A 152 4.25 -20.96 -13.72
N ASN A 153 3.56 -22.06 -13.36
CA ASN A 153 2.18 -22.02 -12.87
C ASN A 153 2.08 -22.64 -11.45
N ASP A 154 3.19 -22.65 -10.73
CA ASP A 154 3.26 -23.25 -9.40
C ASP A 154 2.84 -22.26 -8.31
N VAL A 155 2.45 -22.80 -7.16
CA VAL A 155 2.32 -22.01 -5.93
C VAL A 155 3.74 -21.71 -5.41
N PRO A 156 4.13 -20.43 -5.25
CA PRO A 156 5.50 -20.06 -4.86
C PRO A 156 5.73 -20.29 -3.35
N SER A 157 5.60 -21.53 -2.91
CA SER A 157 5.75 -21.94 -1.52
C SER A 157 6.32 -23.35 -1.42
N THR A 158 7.31 -23.55 -0.55
CA THR A 158 7.87 -24.87 -0.25
C THR A 158 6.85 -25.83 0.36
N LYS A 159 5.75 -25.32 0.89
CA LYS A 159 4.60 -26.10 1.42
C LYS A 159 3.60 -26.50 0.33
N GLY A 160 3.71 -25.96 -0.89
CA GLY A 160 2.73 -26.14 -1.96
C GLY A 160 1.42 -25.37 -1.77
N VAL A 161 1.27 -24.63 -0.65
CA VAL A 161 0.11 -23.81 -0.32
C VAL A 161 0.53 -22.49 0.33
N LEU A 162 -0.31 -21.48 0.22
CA LEU A 162 -0.25 -20.22 0.96
C LEU A 162 -1.51 -20.13 1.82
N MET A 163 -1.35 -20.26 3.12
CA MET A 163 -2.42 -20.26 4.12
C MET A 163 -2.30 -19.03 5.00
#